data_202b4fcad8ac87a00019af3180753a57
#
_entry.id   202b4fcad8ac87a00019af3180753a57
#
_cell.length_a   1.000
_cell.length_b   1.000
_cell.length_c   1.000
_cell.angle_alpha   90.00
_cell.angle_beta   90.00
_cell.angle_gamma   90.00
#
_symmetry.space_group_name_H-M   'P 1'
#
loop_
_entity.id
_entity.type
_entity.pdbx_description
1 polymer ?
#
loop_
_entity_poly.entity_id
_entity_poly.type
_entity_poly.pdbx_seq_one_letter_code
_entity_poly.pdbx_strand_id
1 'polypeptide(L)'
;MQRVFLDLRFSGIAWALIFGAGFLILSLSAGSFLAGAPWYLFSSLLRAVFGVGILVAANRLYGRTAKEILSFCKSKTAILSGISFLAYLLYYIITVCAGCERIVGVPENLLFAGIVLQQITTGFYEELNYRFLILEGYFYGAETARNRRLYAMISSFVFGLAHVATGWNATAFFLSGTIGFAFAVIYLKSRNLVVPMLLHFVYDIVANVTPYIEWNHSA
;
A
#
# COMPACT_ATOMS: atom_id res chain seq x y z
N MET A 1 19.77 -26.29 11.36
CA MET A 1 19.51 -25.34 10.26
C MET A 1 18.03 -25.23 9.88
N GLN A 2 17.28 -26.30 9.65
CA GLN A 2 15.87 -26.23 9.24
C GLN A 2 14.92 -25.49 10.21
N ARG A 3 15.09 -25.59 11.54
CA ARG A 3 14.25 -24.88 12.52
C ARG A 3 14.42 -23.36 12.47
N VAL A 4 15.65 -22.86 12.30
CA VAL A 4 15.93 -21.43 12.19
C VAL A 4 15.28 -20.83 10.93
N PHE A 5 15.21 -21.58 9.82
CA PHE A 5 14.56 -21.15 8.58
C PHE A 5 13.04 -21.03 8.70
N LEU A 6 12.37 -21.91 9.47
CA LEU A 6 10.94 -21.82 9.73
C LEU A 6 10.59 -20.58 10.57
N ASP A 7 11.38 -20.30 11.61
CA ASP A 7 11.18 -19.17 12.51
C ASP A 7 11.33 -17.82 11.78
N LEU A 8 12.26 -17.71 10.82
CA LEU A 8 12.45 -16.50 10.04
C LEU A 8 11.37 -16.27 8.97
N ARG A 9 10.79 -17.33 8.39
CA ARG A 9 9.68 -17.23 7.43
C ARG A 9 8.41 -16.65 8.05
N PHE A 10 8.07 -17.08 9.26
CA PHE A 10 6.94 -16.54 10.00
C PHE A 10 7.24 -15.18 10.61
N SER A 11 8.50 -14.82 10.84
CA SER A 11 8.87 -13.54 11.45
C SER A 11 8.40 -12.34 10.63
N GLY A 12 8.54 -12.38 9.31
CA GLY A 12 8.10 -11.28 8.43
C GLY A 12 6.58 -11.07 8.46
N ILE A 13 5.80 -12.16 8.44
CA ILE A 13 4.34 -12.10 8.58
C ILE A 13 3.96 -11.62 9.98
N ALA A 14 4.61 -12.16 11.03
CA ALA A 14 4.36 -11.75 12.40
C ALA A 14 4.67 -10.26 12.60
N TRP A 15 5.79 -9.76 12.10
CA TRP A 15 6.12 -8.35 12.15
C TRP A 15 5.14 -7.48 11.35
N ALA A 16 4.72 -7.91 10.16
CA ALA A 16 3.71 -7.19 9.39
C ALA A 16 2.36 -7.10 10.14
N LEU A 17 1.97 -8.17 10.84
CA LEU A 17 0.77 -8.16 11.67
C LEU A 17 0.94 -7.27 12.92
N ILE A 18 2.10 -7.26 13.57
CA ILE A 18 2.40 -6.40 14.73
C ILE A 18 2.34 -4.92 14.32
N PHE A 19 3.04 -4.54 13.25
CA PHE A 19 3.00 -3.17 12.75
C PHE A 19 1.60 -2.79 12.27
N GLY A 20 0.90 -3.69 11.58
CA GLY A 20 -0.47 -3.48 11.12
C GLY A 20 -1.45 -3.28 12.27
N ALA A 21 -1.43 -4.15 13.28
CA ALA A 21 -2.28 -4.04 14.46
C ALA A 21 -1.97 -2.78 15.29
N GLY A 22 -0.69 -2.48 15.51
CA GLY A 22 -0.27 -1.27 16.21
C GLY A 22 -0.75 0.00 15.50
N PHE A 23 -0.58 0.07 14.19
CA PHE A 23 -1.10 1.16 13.38
C PHE A 23 -2.62 1.28 13.48
N LEU A 24 -3.34 0.16 13.34
CA LEU A 24 -4.81 0.14 13.40
C LEU A 24 -5.33 0.63 14.74
N ILE A 25 -4.78 0.14 15.86
CA ILE A 25 -5.19 0.55 17.21
C ILE A 25 -5.01 2.05 17.40
N LEU A 26 -3.83 2.60 17.05
CA LEU A 26 -3.57 4.03 17.19
C LEU A 26 -4.42 4.88 16.24
N SER A 27 -4.64 4.38 15.02
CA SER A 27 -5.47 5.04 14.02
C SER A 27 -6.94 5.14 14.47
N LEU A 28 -7.51 4.03 14.93
CA LEU A 28 -8.90 4.00 15.43
C LEU A 28 -9.05 4.86 16.70
N SER A 29 -8.09 4.79 17.62
CA SER A 29 -8.11 5.61 18.82
C SER A 29 -8.07 7.11 18.50
N ALA A 30 -7.22 7.55 17.59
CA ALA A 30 -7.15 8.95 17.19
C ALA A 30 -8.37 9.39 16.37
N GLY A 31 -8.90 8.53 15.51
CA GLY A 31 -10.09 8.80 14.68
C GLY A 31 -11.37 9.03 15.52
N SER A 32 -11.39 8.63 16.79
CA SER A 32 -12.52 8.91 17.67
C SER A 32 -12.63 10.38 18.10
N PHE A 33 -11.55 11.18 17.95
CA PHE A 33 -11.52 12.59 18.37
C PHE A 33 -10.88 13.55 17.37
N LEU A 34 -10.26 13.04 16.29
CA LEU A 34 -9.71 13.84 15.20
C LEU A 34 -10.58 13.68 13.95
N ALA A 35 -10.88 14.79 13.28
CA ALA A 35 -11.60 14.80 12.01
C ALA A 35 -11.00 15.84 11.05
N GLY A 36 -11.30 15.71 9.74
CA GLY A 36 -10.83 16.66 8.73
C GLY A 36 -9.30 16.72 8.60
N ALA A 37 -8.77 17.92 8.35
CA ALA A 37 -7.33 18.12 8.13
C ALA A 37 -6.45 17.59 9.29
N PRO A 38 -6.75 17.82 10.58
CA PRO A 38 -6.00 17.25 11.70
C PRO A 38 -5.90 15.72 11.64
N TRP A 39 -6.97 15.03 11.26
CA TRP A 39 -6.96 13.57 11.09
C TRP A 39 -6.00 13.14 9.97
N TYR A 40 -6.07 13.77 8.81
CA TYR A 40 -5.20 13.41 7.69
C TYR A 40 -3.73 13.65 7.99
N LEU A 41 -3.40 14.77 8.65
CA LEU A 41 -2.02 15.08 9.05
C LEU A 41 -1.50 14.11 10.11
N PHE A 42 -2.30 13.82 11.14
CA PHE A 42 -1.93 12.84 12.15
C PHE A 42 -1.73 11.44 11.55
N SER A 43 -2.66 11.00 10.73
CA SER A 43 -2.61 9.70 10.05
C SER A 43 -1.38 9.58 9.13
N SER A 44 -1.00 10.67 8.45
CA SER A 44 0.22 10.74 7.64
C SER A 44 1.48 10.59 8.49
N LEU A 45 1.55 11.34 9.60
CA LEU A 45 2.67 11.25 10.54
C LEU A 45 2.79 9.82 11.11
N LEU A 46 1.67 9.23 11.51
CA LEU A 46 1.64 7.88 12.05
C LEU A 46 2.18 6.86 11.02
N ARG A 47 1.74 6.94 9.76
CA ARG A 47 2.26 6.08 8.67
C ARG A 47 3.76 6.28 8.43
N ALA A 48 4.21 7.52 8.44
CA ALA A 48 5.63 7.83 8.28
C ALA A 48 6.46 7.21 9.42
N VAL A 49 6.02 7.35 10.67
CA VAL A 49 6.70 6.79 11.86
C VAL A 49 6.74 5.26 11.77
N PHE A 50 5.61 4.63 11.45
CA PHE A 50 5.56 3.16 11.28
C PHE A 50 6.43 2.69 10.12
N GLY A 51 6.42 3.39 8.98
CA GLY A 51 7.29 3.07 7.84
C GLY A 51 8.77 3.16 8.19
N VAL A 52 9.18 4.21 8.90
CA VAL A 52 10.57 4.33 9.43
C VAL A 52 10.86 3.21 10.43
N GLY A 53 9.92 2.89 11.31
CA GLY A 53 10.04 1.76 12.25
C GLY A 53 10.29 0.44 11.53
N ILE A 54 9.58 0.19 10.42
CA ILE A 54 9.80 -0.99 9.57
C ILE A 54 11.20 -0.99 8.96
N LEU A 55 11.70 0.14 8.46
CA LEU A 55 13.06 0.23 7.92
C LEU A 55 14.12 -0.07 8.98
N VAL A 56 13.92 0.41 10.21
CA VAL A 56 14.80 0.09 11.35
C VAL A 56 14.74 -1.39 11.69
N ALA A 57 13.53 -1.97 11.76
CA ALA A 57 13.35 -3.39 11.99
C ALA A 57 13.99 -4.24 10.88
N ALA A 58 13.82 -3.86 9.62
CA ALA A 58 14.43 -4.52 8.47
C ALA A 58 15.95 -4.55 8.54
N ASN A 59 16.56 -3.44 8.97
CA ASN A 59 18.00 -3.40 9.18
C ASN A 59 18.44 -4.36 10.28
N ARG A 60 17.73 -4.37 11.41
CA ARG A 60 18.06 -5.24 12.56
C ARG A 60 17.81 -6.73 12.28
N LEU A 61 16.72 -7.07 11.62
CA LEU A 61 16.29 -8.46 11.42
C LEU A 61 16.92 -9.10 10.18
N TYR A 62 17.07 -8.34 9.11
CA TYR A 62 17.47 -8.87 7.79
C TYR A 62 18.76 -8.27 7.26
N GLY A 63 19.39 -7.32 7.98
CA GLY A 63 20.60 -6.62 7.54
C GLY A 63 20.38 -5.74 6.30
N ARG A 64 19.12 -5.36 6.01
CA ARG A 64 18.77 -4.56 4.82
C ARG A 64 18.74 -3.09 5.17
N THR A 65 19.55 -2.30 4.50
CA THR A 65 19.59 -0.84 4.71
C THR A 65 18.40 -0.16 4.01
N ALA A 66 17.96 0.99 4.55
CA ALA A 66 16.92 1.80 3.92
C ALA A 66 17.28 2.19 2.48
N LYS A 67 18.58 2.47 2.20
CA LYS A 67 19.07 2.77 0.85
C LYS A 67 18.87 1.62 -0.12
N GLU A 68 19.11 0.38 0.30
CA GLU A 68 18.89 -0.80 -0.54
C GLU A 68 17.40 -1.05 -0.80
N ILE A 69 16.55 -0.89 0.24
CA ILE A 69 15.11 -1.11 0.15
C ILE A 69 14.44 -0.07 -0.75
N LEU A 70 14.83 1.20 -0.61
CA LEU A 70 14.24 2.33 -1.33
C LEU A 70 15.01 2.71 -2.59
N SER A 71 16.01 1.91 -3.02
CA SER A 71 16.73 2.18 -4.25
C SER A 71 15.83 1.98 -5.47
N PHE A 72 15.78 3.00 -6.33
CA PHE A 72 15.08 2.88 -7.61
C PHE A 72 15.97 2.17 -8.64
N CYS A 73 15.60 0.95 -8.99
CA CYS A 73 16.27 0.19 -10.05
C CYS A 73 15.50 0.35 -11.36
N LYS A 74 16.17 0.80 -12.42
CA LYS A 74 15.59 0.95 -13.77
C LYS A 74 15.48 -0.43 -14.48
N SER A 75 14.65 -1.32 -13.97
CA SER A 75 14.37 -2.57 -14.69
C SER A 75 13.30 -2.33 -15.77
N LYS A 76 13.47 -2.97 -16.94
CA LYS A 76 12.45 -2.92 -18.01
C LYS A 76 11.07 -3.38 -17.51
N THR A 77 11.04 -4.40 -16.66
CA THR A 77 9.80 -4.92 -16.07
C THR A 77 9.12 -3.89 -15.16
N ALA A 78 9.89 -3.16 -14.35
CA ALA A 78 9.36 -2.10 -13.50
C ALA A 78 8.74 -0.98 -14.34
N ILE A 79 9.45 -0.55 -15.38
CA ILE A 79 8.98 0.51 -16.29
C ILE A 79 7.70 0.06 -17.00
N LEU A 80 7.68 -1.14 -17.60
CA LEU A 80 6.51 -1.66 -18.31
C LEU A 80 5.31 -1.85 -17.39
N SER A 81 5.51 -2.37 -16.18
CA SER A 81 4.44 -2.51 -15.18
C SER A 81 3.89 -1.15 -14.77
N GLY A 82 4.75 -0.16 -14.58
CA GLY A 82 4.34 1.22 -14.28
C GLY A 82 3.53 1.83 -15.42
N ILE A 83 4.01 1.73 -16.66
CA ILE A 83 3.31 2.25 -17.84
C ILE A 83 1.94 1.57 -18.00
N SER A 84 1.87 0.24 -17.89
CA SER A 84 0.62 -0.50 -18.02
C SER A 84 -0.41 -0.11 -16.95
N PHE A 85 0.05 0.08 -15.72
CA PHE A 85 -0.84 0.50 -14.63
C PHE A 85 -1.29 1.95 -14.80
N LEU A 86 -0.40 2.87 -15.19
CA LEU A 86 -0.75 4.26 -15.49
C LEU A 86 -1.71 4.36 -16.67
N ALA A 87 -1.54 3.54 -17.70
CA ALA A 87 -2.49 3.47 -18.82
C ALA A 87 -3.87 2.98 -18.37
N TYR A 88 -3.92 1.99 -17.48
CA TYR A 88 -5.17 1.54 -16.86
C TYR A 88 -5.84 2.64 -16.03
N LEU A 89 -5.08 3.35 -15.20
CA LEU A 89 -5.60 4.47 -14.42
C LEU A 89 -6.09 5.61 -15.31
N LEU A 90 -5.36 5.93 -16.36
CA LEU A 90 -5.78 6.95 -17.33
C LEU A 90 -7.08 6.55 -18.02
N TYR A 91 -7.19 5.29 -18.47
CA TYR A 91 -8.43 4.74 -19.01
C TYR A 91 -9.57 4.86 -17.99
N TYR A 92 -9.34 4.48 -16.73
CA TYR A 92 -10.31 4.61 -15.65
C TYR A 92 -10.74 6.08 -15.45
N ILE A 93 -9.79 7.01 -15.36
CA ILE A 93 -10.08 8.44 -15.22
C ILE A 93 -10.90 8.95 -16.40
N ILE A 94 -10.53 8.60 -17.63
CA ILE A 94 -11.25 9.03 -18.83
C ILE A 94 -12.67 8.49 -18.81
N THR A 95 -12.87 7.21 -18.51
CA THR A 95 -14.21 6.62 -18.46
C THR A 95 -15.06 7.20 -17.34
N VAL A 96 -14.44 7.47 -16.20
CA VAL A 96 -15.07 8.13 -15.06
C VAL A 96 -15.43 9.57 -15.41
N CYS A 97 -14.53 10.34 -15.99
CA CYS A 97 -14.76 11.75 -16.31
C CYS A 97 -15.61 11.96 -17.58
N ALA A 98 -15.78 10.97 -18.44
CA ALA A 98 -16.59 11.10 -19.67
C ALA A 98 -18.06 11.44 -19.41
N GLY A 99 -18.59 11.09 -18.22
CA GLY A 99 -19.94 11.46 -17.77
C GLY A 99 -19.98 12.61 -16.77
N CYS A 100 -18.86 13.30 -16.53
CA CYS A 100 -18.73 14.31 -15.50
C CYS A 100 -19.22 15.68 -15.99
N GLU A 101 -20.15 16.31 -15.24
CA GLU A 101 -20.56 17.69 -15.52
C GLU A 101 -19.58 18.72 -14.94
N ARG A 102 -19.12 18.49 -13.73
CA ARG A 102 -18.21 19.41 -13.04
C ARG A 102 -17.50 18.75 -11.86
N ILE A 103 -16.40 19.33 -11.43
CA ILE A 103 -15.76 19.00 -10.16
C ILE A 103 -16.48 19.78 -9.07
N VAL A 104 -17.07 19.07 -8.11
CA VAL A 104 -17.82 19.64 -6.99
C VAL A 104 -16.95 19.67 -5.75
N GLY A 105 -16.80 20.87 -5.20
CA GLY A 105 -16.24 21.02 -3.87
C GLY A 105 -14.79 20.54 -3.73
N VAL A 106 -13.84 21.25 -4.32
CA VAL A 106 -12.42 21.05 -3.99
C VAL A 106 -12.25 21.28 -2.47
N PRO A 107 -11.68 20.35 -1.72
CA PRO A 107 -11.46 20.54 -0.29
C PRO A 107 -10.64 21.81 -0.01
N GLU A 108 -10.83 22.39 1.18
CA GLU A 108 -9.94 23.47 1.64
C GLU A 108 -8.47 23.07 1.47
N ASN A 109 -7.61 24.04 1.12
CA ASN A 109 -6.20 23.78 0.79
C ASN A 109 -5.46 22.91 1.81
N LEU A 110 -5.72 23.12 3.11
CA LEU A 110 -5.08 22.34 4.17
C LEU A 110 -5.60 20.88 4.20
N LEU A 111 -6.89 20.71 3.98
CA LEU A 111 -7.51 19.38 3.90
C LEU A 111 -6.99 18.62 2.67
N PHE A 112 -6.94 19.29 1.52
CA PHE A 112 -6.40 18.69 0.30
C PHE A 112 -4.93 18.29 0.45
N ALA A 113 -4.09 19.18 1.00
CA ALA A 113 -2.70 18.89 1.29
C ALA A 113 -2.56 17.69 2.27
N GLY A 114 -3.41 17.63 3.28
CA GLY A 114 -3.47 16.50 4.22
C GLY A 114 -3.83 15.18 3.53
N ILE A 115 -4.82 15.19 2.64
CA ILE A 115 -5.22 14.02 1.84
C ILE A 115 -4.03 13.56 0.98
N VAL A 116 -3.39 14.45 0.22
CA VAL A 116 -2.25 14.11 -0.64
C VAL A 116 -1.09 13.52 0.18
N LEU A 117 -0.74 14.16 1.30
CA LEU A 117 0.32 13.69 2.18
C LEU A 117 0.00 12.30 2.76
N GLN A 118 -1.27 12.07 3.10
CA GLN A 118 -1.71 10.76 3.57
C GLN A 118 -1.50 9.68 2.49
N GLN A 119 -1.84 9.95 1.23
CA GLN A 119 -1.66 8.94 0.18
C GLN A 119 -0.19 8.62 -0.09
N ILE A 120 0.69 9.63 -0.04
CA ILE A 120 2.14 9.41 -0.14
C ILE A 120 2.62 8.49 0.99
N THR A 121 2.22 8.78 2.22
CA THR A 121 2.64 8.00 3.39
C THR A 121 1.94 6.64 3.48
N THR A 122 0.74 6.49 2.89
CA THR A 122 0.04 5.21 2.75
C THR A 122 0.84 4.27 1.86
N GLY A 123 1.15 4.68 0.63
CA GLY A 123 1.96 3.87 -0.27
C GLY A 123 3.33 3.51 0.33
N PHE A 124 3.97 4.44 1.04
CA PHE A 124 5.23 4.19 1.73
C PHE A 124 5.09 3.11 2.82
N TYR A 125 4.17 3.31 3.78
CA TYR A 125 3.99 2.40 4.91
C TYR A 125 3.46 1.03 4.47
N GLU A 126 2.42 1.00 3.65
CA GLU A 126 1.73 -0.24 3.32
C GLU A 126 2.57 -1.14 2.41
N GLU A 127 3.32 -0.58 1.48
CA GLU A 127 4.22 -1.39 0.66
C GLU A 127 5.41 -1.93 1.46
N LEU A 128 5.94 -1.17 2.41
CA LEU A 128 6.93 -1.68 3.37
C LEU A 128 6.36 -2.82 4.23
N ASN A 129 5.14 -2.65 4.75
CA ASN A 129 4.53 -3.60 5.66
C ASN A 129 4.08 -4.88 4.95
N TYR A 130 3.29 -4.74 3.90
CA TYR A 130 2.61 -5.87 3.28
C TYR A 130 3.39 -6.50 2.12
N ARG A 131 4.35 -5.79 1.50
CA ARG A 131 5.18 -6.36 0.43
C ARG A 131 6.56 -6.71 0.93
N PHE A 132 7.29 -5.72 1.47
CA PHE A 132 8.67 -5.94 1.85
C PHE A 132 8.83 -6.90 3.05
N LEU A 133 8.19 -6.62 4.20
CA LEU A 133 8.34 -7.46 5.39
C LEU A 133 7.89 -8.90 5.14
N ILE A 134 6.75 -9.09 4.48
CA ILE A 134 6.23 -10.44 4.18
C ILE A 134 7.17 -11.17 3.22
N LEU A 135 7.71 -10.48 2.19
CA LEU A 135 8.64 -11.05 1.23
C LEU A 135 9.94 -11.49 1.89
N GLU A 136 10.60 -10.57 2.61
CA GLU A 136 11.90 -10.87 3.24
C GLU A 136 11.77 -12.00 4.27
N GLY A 137 10.69 -12.03 5.04
CA GLY A 137 10.43 -13.13 5.97
C GLY A 137 10.11 -14.46 5.28
N TYR A 138 9.54 -14.44 4.08
CA TYR A 138 9.11 -15.65 3.40
C TYR A 138 10.21 -16.28 2.53
N PHE A 139 11.07 -15.47 1.88
CA PHE A 139 12.09 -15.94 0.94
C PHE A 139 13.49 -16.12 1.53
N TYR A 140 13.62 -16.02 2.82
CA TYR A 140 14.92 -16.28 3.44
C TYR A 140 15.37 -17.74 3.16
N GLY A 141 16.01 -17.93 2.02
CA GLY A 141 16.66 -19.20 1.67
C GLY A 141 16.38 -19.81 0.30
N ALA A 142 15.18 -19.73 -0.31
CA ALA A 142 14.96 -20.27 -1.66
C ALA A 142 13.73 -19.67 -2.34
N GLU A 143 13.95 -19.01 -3.47
CA GLU A 143 12.89 -18.46 -4.28
C GLU A 143 12.45 -19.46 -5.36
N THR A 144 11.42 -20.25 -5.06
CA THR A 144 10.78 -21.15 -6.02
C THR A 144 9.51 -20.52 -6.59
N ALA A 145 9.04 -21.02 -7.76
CA ALA A 145 7.77 -20.56 -8.36
C ALA A 145 6.57 -20.78 -7.42
N ARG A 146 6.61 -21.85 -6.59
CA ARG A 146 5.60 -22.12 -5.58
C ARG A 146 5.62 -21.05 -4.50
N ASN A 147 6.81 -20.72 -3.98
CA ASN A 147 6.97 -19.74 -2.92
C ASN A 147 6.54 -18.34 -3.39
N ARG A 148 6.84 -17.96 -4.64
CA ARG A 148 6.38 -16.69 -5.24
C ARG A 148 4.85 -16.58 -5.23
N ARG A 149 4.16 -17.64 -5.66
CA ARG A 149 2.69 -17.68 -5.66
C ARG A 149 2.12 -17.57 -4.25
N LEU A 150 2.64 -18.36 -3.33
CA LEU A 150 2.20 -18.32 -1.92
C LEU A 150 2.44 -16.96 -1.29
N TYR A 151 3.60 -16.35 -1.52
CA TYR A 151 3.86 -14.98 -1.06
C TYR A 151 2.81 -13.99 -1.60
N ALA A 152 2.57 -13.99 -2.91
CA ALA A 152 1.61 -13.05 -3.50
C ALA A 152 0.20 -13.24 -2.91
N MET A 153 -0.22 -14.48 -2.67
CA MET A 153 -1.50 -14.80 -2.03
C MET A 153 -1.55 -14.34 -0.57
N ILE A 154 -0.51 -14.60 0.22
CA ILE A 154 -0.44 -14.21 1.63
C ILE A 154 -0.43 -12.69 1.75
N SER A 155 0.42 -12.01 0.99
CA SER A 155 0.50 -10.55 0.97
C SER A 155 -0.85 -9.92 0.60
N SER A 156 -1.50 -10.43 -0.43
CA SER A 156 -2.83 -10.02 -0.88
C SER A 156 -3.90 -10.23 0.20
N PHE A 157 -3.91 -11.41 0.81
CA PHE A 157 -4.88 -11.77 1.84
C PHE A 157 -4.75 -10.90 3.08
N VAL A 158 -3.51 -10.74 3.60
CA VAL A 158 -3.25 -9.90 4.78
C VAL A 158 -3.59 -8.45 4.51
N PHE A 159 -3.30 -7.96 3.30
CA PHE A 159 -3.67 -6.61 2.87
C PHE A 159 -5.18 -6.41 2.81
N GLY A 160 -5.92 -7.35 2.21
CA GLY A 160 -7.38 -7.33 2.21
C GLY A 160 -8.00 -7.35 3.61
N LEU A 161 -7.45 -8.18 4.52
CA LEU A 161 -7.90 -8.23 5.92
C LEU A 161 -7.70 -6.90 6.65
N ALA A 162 -6.58 -6.22 6.42
CA ALA A 162 -6.32 -4.92 7.02
C ALA A 162 -7.40 -3.90 6.64
N HIS A 163 -7.94 -3.97 5.42
CA HIS A 163 -9.00 -3.09 4.94
C HIS A 163 -10.39 -3.41 5.54
N VAL A 164 -10.66 -4.68 5.83
CA VAL A 164 -11.89 -5.07 6.57
C VAL A 164 -11.84 -4.56 8.00
N ALA A 165 -10.68 -4.62 8.64
CA ALA A 165 -10.51 -4.18 10.02
C ALA A 165 -10.73 -2.66 10.23
N THR A 166 -10.68 -1.86 9.17
CA THR A 166 -10.98 -0.42 9.21
C THR A 166 -12.46 -0.07 9.05
N GLY A 167 -13.34 -1.05 9.15
CA GLY A 167 -14.81 -0.87 9.04
C GLY A 167 -15.35 -1.01 7.62
N TRP A 168 -14.56 -1.51 6.69
CA TRP A 168 -14.97 -1.76 5.33
C TRP A 168 -15.76 -3.09 5.22
N ASN A 169 -16.50 -3.23 4.13
CA ASN A 169 -17.30 -4.43 3.86
C ASN A 169 -16.50 -5.52 3.11
N ALA A 170 -17.13 -6.68 2.87
CA ALA A 170 -16.52 -7.77 2.13
C ALA A 170 -16.05 -7.39 0.71
N THR A 171 -16.75 -6.46 0.04
CA THR A 171 -16.34 -5.95 -1.27
C THR A 171 -14.97 -5.26 -1.19
N ALA A 172 -14.74 -4.47 -0.14
CA ALA A 172 -13.46 -3.83 0.09
C ALA A 172 -12.32 -4.84 0.30
N PHE A 173 -12.60 -5.97 1.00
CA PHE A 173 -11.64 -7.07 1.10
C PHE A 173 -11.19 -7.59 -0.26
N PHE A 174 -12.13 -7.90 -1.14
CA PHE A 174 -11.80 -8.44 -2.46
C PHE A 174 -11.13 -7.42 -3.37
N LEU A 175 -11.59 -6.17 -3.38
CA LEU A 175 -10.97 -5.10 -4.18
C LEU A 175 -9.54 -4.83 -3.72
N SER A 176 -9.35 -4.56 -2.43
CA SER A 176 -8.01 -4.30 -1.87
C SER A 176 -7.10 -5.53 -2.01
N GLY A 177 -7.62 -6.73 -1.77
CA GLY A 177 -6.88 -7.96 -1.98
C GLY A 177 -6.41 -8.12 -3.43
N THR A 178 -7.26 -7.82 -4.42
CA THR A 178 -6.92 -7.91 -5.85
C THR A 178 -5.82 -6.91 -6.22
N ILE A 179 -5.95 -5.65 -5.77
CA ILE A 179 -4.94 -4.61 -5.98
C ILE A 179 -3.65 -5.00 -5.25
N GLY A 180 -3.78 -5.49 -4.03
CA GLY A 180 -2.66 -6.00 -3.24
C GLY A 180 -1.90 -7.13 -3.94
N PHE A 181 -2.62 -8.03 -4.62
CA PHE A 181 -2.02 -9.09 -5.43
C PHE A 181 -1.25 -8.53 -6.63
N ALA A 182 -1.82 -7.56 -7.33
CA ALA A 182 -1.15 -6.90 -8.45
C ALA A 182 0.18 -6.25 -8.00
N PHE A 183 0.18 -5.51 -6.89
CA PHE A 183 1.38 -4.89 -6.33
C PHE A 183 2.41 -5.92 -5.86
N ALA A 184 1.97 -7.03 -5.26
CA ALA A 184 2.86 -8.12 -4.89
C ALA A 184 3.55 -8.75 -6.11
N VAL A 185 2.81 -8.96 -7.21
CA VAL A 185 3.35 -9.48 -8.47
C VAL A 185 4.32 -8.47 -9.11
N ILE A 186 3.99 -7.18 -9.11
CA ILE A 186 4.86 -6.11 -9.61
C ILE A 186 6.16 -6.09 -8.81
N TYR A 187 6.08 -6.14 -7.48
CA TYR A 187 7.25 -6.19 -6.62
C TYR A 187 8.12 -7.43 -6.89
N LEU A 188 7.51 -8.61 -6.97
CA LEU A 188 8.23 -9.85 -7.28
C LEU A 188 8.97 -9.80 -8.62
N LYS A 189 8.37 -9.18 -9.64
CA LYS A 189 8.95 -9.09 -10.98
C LYS A 189 9.99 -7.98 -11.09
N SER A 190 9.72 -6.82 -10.51
CA SER A 190 10.59 -5.65 -10.61
C SER A 190 11.74 -5.67 -9.62
N ARG A 191 11.57 -6.34 -8.47
CA ARG A 191 12.48 -6.27 -7.32
C ARG A 191 12.72 -4.84 -6.84
N ASN A 192 11.75 -3.99 -7.07
CA ASN A 192 11.82 -2.57 -6.78
C ASN A 192 10.56 -2.17 -6.01
N LEU A 193 10.71 -1.87 -4.73
CA LEU A 193 9.59 -1.51 -3.86
C LEU A 193 9.03 -0.11 -4.16
N VAL A 194 9.86 0.78 -4.70
CA VAL A 194 9.44 2.15 -5.03
C VAL A 194 8.38 2.16 -6.14
N VAL A 195 8.41 1.17 -7.04
CA VAL A 195 7.39 1.07 -8.11
C VAL A 195 5.99 0.85 -7.56
N PRO A 196 5.70 -0.21 -6.77
CA PRO A 196 4.38 -0.33 -6.17
C PRO A 196 4.04 0.82 -5.20
N MET A 197 4.99 1.44 -4.49
CA MET A 197 4.73 2.63 -3.68
C MET A 197 4.17 3.79 -4.52
N LEU A 198 4.78 4.07 -5.66
CA LEU A 198 4.32 5.13 -6.55
C LEU A 198 2.96 4.80 -7.19
N LEU A 199 2.77 3.55 -7.61
CA LEU A 199 1.50 3.12 -8.20
C LEU A 199 0.37 3.15 -7.18
N HIS A 200 0.65 2.77 -5.94
CA HIS A 200 -0.29 2.84 -4.83
C HIS A 200 -0.69 4.29 -4.56
N PHE A 201 0.29 5.18 -4.44
CA PHE A 201 0.03 6.61 -4.27
C PHE A 201 -0.89 7.15 -5.38
N VAL A 202 -0.57 6.88 -6.66
CA VAL A 202 -1.39 7.37 -7.78
C VAL A 202 -2.80 6.77 -7.75
N TYR A 203 -2.93 5.49 -7.45
CA TYR A 203 -4.23 4.84 -7.30
C TYR A 203 -5.07 5.50 -6.20
N ASP A 204 -4.49 5.73 -5.04
CA ASP A 204 -5.18 6.32 -3.91
C ASP A 204 -5.57 7.79 -4.15
N ILE A 205 -4.73 8.56 -4.83
CA ILE A 205 -5.08 9.93 -5.24
C ILE A 205 -6.32 9.89 -6.14
N VAL A 206 -6.35 9.02 -7.14
CA VAL A 206 -7.50 8.89 -8.04
C VAL A 206 -8.76 8.49 -7.26
N ALA A 207 -8.65 7.47 -6.39
CA ALA A 207 -9.78 6.99 -5.59
C ALA A 207 -10.33 8.07 -4.65
N ASN A 208 -9.47 8.89 -4.05
CA ASN A 208 -9.87 9.95 -3.12
C ASN A 208 -10.36 11.24 -3.82
N VAL A 209 -9.99 11.48 -5.08
CA VAL A 209 -10.51 12.62 -5.86
C VAL A 209 -11.86 12.32 -6.48
N THR A 210 -12.12 11.06 -6.87
CA THR A 210 -13.38 10.65 -7.51
C THR A 210 -14.65 11.09 -6.77
N PRO A 211 -14.74 11.07 -5.42
CA PRO A 211 -15.92 11.54 -4.70
C PRO A 211 -16.25 13.03 -4.89
N TYR A 212 -15.30 13.83 -5.37
CA TYR A 212 -15.50 15.27 -5.65
C TYR A 212 -15.93 15.56 -7.11
N ILE A 213 -16.24 14.51 -7.88
CA ILE A 213 -16.68 14.60 -9.26
C ILE A 213 -18.19 14.37 -9.32
N GLU A 214 -18.96 15.37 -9.81
CA GLU A 214 -20.38 15.18 -10.15
C GLU A 214 -20.53 14.43 -11.47
N TRP A 215 -21.32 13.38 -11.44
CA TRP A 215 -21.68 12.59 -12.59
C TRP A 215 -22.95 13.11 -13.22
N ASN A 216 -22.94 13.23 -14.53
CA ASN A 216 -24.18 13.45 -15.28
C ASN A 216 -24.96 12.13 -15.30
N HIS A 217 -25.98 12.01 -14.46
CA HIS A 217 -26.96 10.96 -14.56
C HIS A 217 -27.99 11.34 -15.64
N SER A 218 -27.54 11.50 -16.89
CA SER A 218 -28.49 11.60 -18.00
C SER A 218 -29.22 10.27 -18.10
N ALA A 219 -30.48 10.34 -17.73
CA ALA A 219 -31.49 9.27 -17.86
C ALA A 219 -31.61 8.77 -19.30
#